data_097adc477e95de77d8cab1e65c50ea98
#
_entry.id   097adc477e95de77d8cab1e65c50ea98
#
_cell.length_a   1.000
_cell.length_b   1.000
_cell.length_c   1.000
_cell.angle_alpha   90.00
_cell.angle_beta   90.00
_cell.angle_gamma   90.00
#
_symmetry.space_group_name_H-M   'P 1'
#
loop_
_entity.id
_entity.type
_entity.pdbx_description
1 polymer ?
#
loop_
_entity_poly.entity_id
_entity_poly.type
_entity_poly.pdbx_seq_one_letter_code
_entity_poly.pdbx_strand_id
1 'polypeptide(L)'
;TRIITDPIRFGKKSKISALFDELEPEMAKLDLRRDGDGDEPIVLTKILRLRQEIELLKVPDLADMVEEAREAGNAVAVFLNFTDSIDALSRRLKENHSFVQGGQSKDARDNAVSDFQSGKVGIVLCNIAAGGVGVSLHDTTGNAPRVALISPTYNAKDFHQTLGRVDRIGGKSETIQRILVAEESIETKIVKSMMTK
;
A
#
# COMPACT_ATOMS: atom_id res chain seq x y z
N THR A 1 -11.62 -8.17 12.57
CA THR A 1 -10.96 -7.30 11.56
C THR A 1 -11.96 -6.39 10.90
N ARG A 2 -11.59 -5.14 10.73
CA ARG A 2 -12.38 -4.12 10.02
C ARG A 2 -11.58 -3.61 8.82
N ILE A 3 -12.20 -3.66 7.62
CA ILE A 3 -11.62 -3.11 6.38
C ILE A 3 -12.36 -1.82 6.05
N ILE A 4 -11.63 -0.73 5.82
CA ILE A 4 -12.15 0.61 5.51
C ILE A 4 -11.47 1.09 4.22
N THR A 5 -12.22 1.74 3.35
CA THR A 5 -11.66 2.46 2.20
C THR A 5 -11.64 3.95 2.52
N ASP A 6 -10.45 4.53 2.53
CA ASP A 6 -10.22 5.95 2.79
C ASP A 6 -9.95 6.69 1.48
N PRO A 7 -10.88 7.55 1.05
CA PRO A 7 -10.68 8.39 -0.13
C PRO A 7 -9.70 9.53 0.19
N ILE A 8 -8.68 9.69 -0.64
CA ILE A 8 -7.77 10.85 -0.62
C ILE A 8 -8.13 11.76 -1.78
N ARG A 9 -8.41 13.02 -1.48
CA ARG A 9 -8.81 14.03 -2.48
C ARG A 9 -7.63 14.93 -2.83
N PHE A 10 -7.23 14.87 -4.07
CA PHE A 10 -6.33 15.88 -4.66
C PHE A 10 -7.17 17.02 -5.24
N GLY A 11 -6.70 18.27 -5.13
CA GLY A 11 -7.43 19.43 -5.67
C GLY A 11 -7.76 19.27 -7.16
N LYS A 12 -8.90 19.79 -7.60
CA LYS A 12 -9.53 19.64 -8.96
C LYS A 12 -8.63 19.94 -10.18
N LYS A 13 -7.42 20.44 -10.02
CA LYS A 13 -6.43 20.69 -11.08
C LYS A 13 -5.11 19.99 -10.77
N SER A 14 -5.15 18.82 -10.14
CA SER A 14 -3.92 18.09 -9.89
C SER A 14 -3.35 17.59 -11.22
N LYS A 15 -2.02 17.58 -11.31
CA LYS A 15 -1.29 16.96 -12.44
C LYS A 15 -1.76 15.52 -12.70
N ILE A 16 -2.26 14.84 -11.67
CA ILE A 16 -2.81 13.48 -11.74
C ILE A 16 -4.10 13.41 -12.54
N SER A 17 -5.04 14.32 -12.29
CA SER A 17 -6.32 14.36 -13.03
C SER A 17 -6.05 14.57 -14.52
N ALA A 18 -5.16 15.50 -14.89
CA ALA A 18 -4.80 15.74 -16.27
C ALA A 18 -4.12 14.53 -16.95
N LEU A 19 -3.19 13.87 -16.23
CA LEU A 19 -2.52 12.66 -16.73
C LEU A 19 -3.50 11.46 -16.85
N PHE A 20 -4.45 11.36 -15.94
CA PHE A 20 -5.47 10.33 -15.99
C PHE A 20 -6.42 10.54 -17.15
N ASP A 21 -6.89 11.77 -17.37
CA ASP A 21 -7.76 12.13 -18.51
C ASP A 21 -7.07 11.86 -19.86
N GLU A 22 -5.75 12.08 -19.95
CA GLU A 22 -4.95 11.75 -21.14
C GLU A 22 -4.85 10.24 -21.38
N LEU A 23 -4.71 9.44 -20.31
CA LEU A 23 -4.51 8.00 -20.42
C LEU A 23 -5.81 7.19 -20.50
N GLU A 24 -6.93 7.74 -20.06
CA GLU A 24 -8.20 7.03 -20.00
C GLU A 24 -8.65 6.49 -21.38
N PRO A 25 -8.55 7.24 -22.50
CA PRO A 25 -8.87 6.73 -23.83
C PRO A 25 -7.94 5.59 -24.29
N GLU A 26 -6.65 5.65 -23.95
CA GLU A 26 -5.67 4.62 -24.29
C GLU A 26 -5.92 3.33 -23.49
N MET A 27 -6.25 3.46 -22.20
CA MET A 27 -6.62 2.34 -21.35
C MET A 27 -7.90 1.63 -21.82
N ALA A 28 -8.92 2.39 -22.22
CA ALA A 28 -10.16 1.83 -22.79
C ALA A 28 -9.91 1.01 -24.05
N LYS A 29 -8.92 1.40 -24.86
CA LYS A 29 -8.51 0.63 -26.04
C LYS A 29 -7.82 -0.69 -25.67
N LEU A 30 -7.00 -0.71 -24.60
CA LEU A 30 -6.37 -1.94 -24.11
C LEU A 30 -7.39 -2.95 -23.59
N ASP A 31 -8.42 -2.49 -22.87
CA ASP A 31 -9.49 -3.35 -22.36
C ASP A 31 -10.33 -4.00 -23.48
N LEU A 32 -10.39 -3.36 -24.66
CA LEU A 32 -11.13 -3.85 -25.84
C LEU A 32 -10.30 -4.75 -26.78
N ARG A 33 -8.96 -4.70 -26.68
CA ARG A 33 -8.06 -5.50 -27.52
C ARG A 33 -7.72 -6.83 -26.85
N ARG A 34 -8.10 -7.93 -27.49
CA ARG A 34 -7.79 -9.29 -27.03
C ARG A 34 -6.44 -9.84 -27.54
N ASP A 35 -5.78 -9.16 -28.48
CA ASP A 35 -4.51 -9.61 -29.08
C ASP A 35 -3.54 -8.45 -29.26
N GLY A 36 -2.29 -8.68 -28.83
CA GLY A 36 -1.20 -7.71 -28.72
C GLY A 36 -0.83 -7.03 -30.05
N ASP A 37 -1.08 -5.75 -30.12
CA ASP A 37 -0.57 -4.85 -31.16
C ASP A 37 0.32 -3.78 -30.53
N GLY A 38 1.48 -3.60 -31.07
CA GLY A 38 2.71 -2.87 -30.79
C GLY A 38 2.79 -1.74 -29.72
N ASP A 39 1.69 -1.14 -29.29
CA ASP A 39 1.70 0.02 -28.35
C ASP A 39 1.51 -0.34 -26.86
N GLU A 40 1.25 -1.61 -26.53
CA GLU A 40 1.01 -2.08 -25.15
C GLU A 40 2.12 -1.72 -24.17
N PRO A 41 3.42 -1.90 -24.47
CA PRO A 41 4.49 -1.59 -23.52
C PRO A 41 4.57 -0.10 -23.15
N ILE A 42 4.23 0.79 -24.09
CA ILE A 42 4.28 2.24 -23.88
C ILE A 42 3.16 2.67 -22.93
N VAL A 43 1.94 2.18 -23.15
CA VAL A 43 0.77 2.49 -22.31
C VAL A 43 0.96 1.94 -20.91
N LEU A 44 1.43 0.69 -20.78
CA LEU A 44 1.72 0.10 -19.48
C LEU A 44 2.79 0.88 -18.70
N THR A 45 3.82 1.38 -19.40
CA THR A 45 4.85 2.22 -18.78
C THR A 45 4.27 3.55 -18.27
N LYS A 46 3.40 4.19 -19.05
CA LYS A 46 2.71 5.43 -18.63
C LYS A 46 1.81 5.19 -17.41
N ILE A 47 1.05 4.10 -17.40
CA ILE A 47 0.20 3.69 -16.27
C ILE A 47 1.06 3.48 -15.02
N LEU A 48 2.20 2.80 -15.14
CA LEU A 48 3.10 2.54 -14.03
C LEU A 48 3.65 3.85 -13.44
N ARG A 49 4.09 4.79 -14.29
CA ARG A 49 4.56 6.11 -13.86
C ARG A 49 3.47 6.92 -13.16
N LEU A 50 2.25 6.92 -13.73
CA LEU A 50 1.11 7.59 -13.10
C LEU A 50 0.82 7.04 -11.70
N ARG A 51 0.83 5.73 -11.54
CA ARG A 51 0.65 5.09 -10.22
C ARG A 51 1.75 5.46 -9.23
N GLN A 52 2.99 5.53 -9.69
CA GLN A 52 4.12 5.95 -8.86
C GLN A 52 3.95 7.41 -8.40
N GLU A 53 3.57 8.31 -9.29
CA GLU A 53 3.28 9.71 -8.95
C GLU A 53 2.11 9.84 -7.95
N ILE A 54 1.02 9.08 -8.17
CA ILE A 54 -0.13 9.06 -7.26
C ILE A 54 0.29 8.58 -5.86
N GLU A 55 1.06 7.50 -5.77
CA GLU A 55 1.48 6.97 -4.49
C GLU A 55 2.42 7.94 -3.75
N LEU A 56 3.34 8.60 -4.46
CA LEU A 56 4.19 9.66 -3.88
C LEU A 56 3.38 10.85 -3.35
N LEU A 57 2.31 11.24 -4.04
CA LEU A 57 1.46 12.34 -3.61
C LEU A 57 0.62 12.00 -2.37
N LYS A 58 0.38 10.73 -2.09
CA LYS A 58 -0.29 10.28 -0.86
C LYS A 58 0.63 10.27 0.36
N VAL A 59 1.94 10.41 0.19
CA VAL A 59 2.91 10.28 1.29
C VAL A 59 2.65 11.25 2.45
N PRO A 60 2.28 12.52 2.25
CA PRO A 60 1.93 13.40 3.38
C PRO A 60 0.76 12.85 4.20
N ASP A 61 -0.35 12.51 3.55
CA ASP A 61 -1.54 11.97 4.23
C ASP A 61 -1.23 10.64 4.94
N LEU A 62 -0.40 9.80 4.30
CA LEU A 62 0.08 8.55 4.92
C LEU A 62 0.89 8.83 6.19
N ALA A 63 1.76 9.83 6.20
CA ALA A 63 2.55 10.17 7.38
C ALA A 63 1.65 10.63 8.54
N ASP A 64 0.68 11.50 8.25
CA ASP A 64 -0.29 11.99 9.23
C ASP A 64 -1.12 10.82 9.81
N MET A 65 -1.59 9.90 8.96
CA MET A 65 -2.34 8.72 9.40
C MET A 65 -1.50 7.74 10.22
N VAL A 66 -0.20 7.61 9.93
CA VAL A 66 0.73 6.82 10.75
C VAL A 66 0.88 7.46 12.12
N GLU A 67 1.15 8.76 12.19
CA GLU A 67 1.29 9.49 13.46
C GLU A 67 0.00 9.38 14.30
N GLU A 68 -1.18 9.62 13.71
CA GLU A 68 -2.48 9.47 14.38
C GLU A 68 -2.69 8.05 14.97
N ALA A 69 -2.41 7.03 14.17
CA ALA A 69 -2.56 5.65 14.61
C ALA A 69 -1.57 5.28 15.73
N ARG A 70 -0.34 5.82 15.69
CA ARG A 70 0.67 5.63 16.73
C ARG A 70 0.29 6.34 18.03
N GLU A 71 -0.21 7.57 17.96
CA GLU A 71 -0.71 8.31 19.11
C GLU A 71 -1.89 7.60 19.80
N ALA A 72 -2.72 6.91 19.01
CA ALA A 72 -3.80 6.06 19.52
C ALA A 72 -3.31 4.70 20.10
N GLY A 73 -1.98 4.46 20.17
CA GLY A 73 -1.39 3.24 20.76
C GLY A 73 -1.36 2.03 19.85
N ASN A 74 -1.64 2.19 18.53
CA ASN A 74 -1.60 1.09 17.60
C ASN A 74 -0.19 0.84 17.04
N ALA A 75 0.11 -0.39 16.66
CA ALA A 75 1.27 -0.69 15.82
C ALA A 75 0.85 -0.65 14.34
N VAL A 76 1.64 0.04 13.50
CA VAL A 76 1.25 0.39 12.13
C VAL A 76 2.09 -0.34 11.10
N ALA A 77 1.43 -1.07 10.20
CA ALA A 77 2.06 -1.67 9.01
C ALA A 77 1.60 -0.92 7.76
N VAL A 78 2.55 -0.32 7.03
CA VAL A 78 2.26 0.41 5.80
C VAL A 78 2.70 -0.42 4.60
N PHE A 79 1.80 -0.61 3.66
CA PHE A 79 2.04 -1.39 2.43
C PHE A 79 1.96 -0.50 1.21
N LEU A 80 3.10 -0.35 0.52
CA LEU A 80 3.26 0.49 -0.67
C LEU A 80 3.77 -0.32 -1.85
N ASN A 81 3.49 0.15 -3.06
CA ASN A 81 3.91 -0.53 -4.29
C ASN A 81 5.35 -0.17 -4.69
N PHE A 82 5.79 1.05 -4.39
CA PHE A 82 7.04 1.61 -4.92
C PHE A 82 8.05 1.94 -3.81
N THR A 83 9.31 1.60 -4.05
CA THR A 83 10.41 1.89 -3.12
C THR A 83 10.57 3.40 -2.88
N ASP A 84 10.43 4.22 -3.93
CA ASP A 84 10.53 5.68 -3.80
C ASP A 84 9.49 6.25 -2.83
N SER A 85 8.28 5.68 -2.80
CA SER A 85 7.22 6.06 -1.87
C SER A 85 7.54 5.64 -0.44
N ILE A 86 8.13 4.45 -0.27
CA ILE A 86 8.60 3.95 1.04
C ILE A 86 9.70 4.87 1.58
N ASP A 87 10.67 5.22 0.75
CA ASP A 87 11.78 6.10 1.13
C ASP A 87 11.29 7.52 1.44
N ALA A 88 10.33 8.03 0.66
CA ALA A 88 9.72 9.33 0.90
C ALA A 88 8.94 9.37 2.22
N LEU A 89 8.18 8.31 2.53
CA LEU A 89 7.46 8.17 3.80
C LEU A 89 8.44 8.05 4.96
N SER A 90 9.44 7.18 4.84
CA SER A 90 10.49 6.98 5.85
C SER A 90 11.15 8.28 6.28
N ARG A 91 11.48 9.17 5.33
CA ARG A 91 12.07 10.49 5.64
C ARG A 91 11.14 11.44 6.38
N ARG A 92 9.83 11.20 6.37
CA ARG A 92 8.84 12.03 7.08
C ARG A 92 8.54 11.55 8.48
N LEU A 93 8.65 10.25 8.70
CA LEU A 93 8.37 9.64 10.00
C LEU A 93 9.46 10.00 11.02
N LYS A 94 9.03 10.42 12.21
CA LYS A 94 9.93 10.79 13.32
C LYS A 94 10.30 9.59 14.19
N GLU A 95 9.40 8.60 14.25
CA GLU A 95 9.59 7.39 15.05
C GLU A 95 10.44 6.36 14.29
N ASN A 96 11.24 5.60 15.03
CA ASN A 96 12.00 4.48 14.47
C ASN A 96 11.08 3.44 13.86
N HIS A 97 11.45 2.94 12.69
CA HIS A 97 10.66 1.99 11.94
C HIS A 97 11.53 0.94 11.25
N SER A 98 10.92 -0.19 10.94
CA SER A 98 11.54 -1.30 10.20
C SER A 98 11.07 -1.34 8.75
N PHE A 99 11.81 -2.07 7.91
CA PHE A 99 11.49 -2.24 6.50
C PHE A 99 11.34 -3.72 6.13
N VAL A 100 10.38 -4.02 5.25
CA VAL A 100 10.24 -5.30 4.56
C VAL A 100 10.18 -5.02 3.05
N GLN A 101 11.34 -5.13 2.41
CA GLN A 101 11.51 -4.78 0.99
C GLN A 101 12.19 -5.91 0.22
N GLY A 102 12.11 -5.83 -1.13
CA GLY A 102 12.87 -6.71 -2.00
C GLY A 102 14.38 -6.51 -1.84
N GLY A 103 15.16 -7.56 -2.09
CA GLY A 103 16.62 -7.50 -2.02
C GLY A 103 17.22 -7.61 -0.60
N GLN A 104 16.40 -7.56 0.45
CA GLN A 104 16.89 -7.82 1.81
C GLN A 104 17.27 -9.29 2.00
N SER A 105 18.30 -9.54 2.83
CA SER A 105 18.59 -10.89 3.30
C SER A 105 17.44 -11.43 4.14
N LYS A 106 17.35 -12.76 4.24
CA LYS A 106 16.34 -13.40 5.10
C LYS A 106 16.45 -12.92 6.54
N ASP A 107 17.66 -12.87 7.08
CA ASP A 107 17.91 -12.47 8.48
C ASP A 107 17.48 -11.01 8.72
N ALA A 108 17.78 -10.10 7.81
CA ALA A 108 17.36 -8.70 7.93
C ALA A 108 15.83 -8.56 7.96
N ARG A 109 15.13 -9.35 7.14
CA ARG A 109 13.68 -9.38 7.10
C ARG A 109 13.08 -10.00 8.38
N ASP A 110 13.63 -11.13 8.82
CA ASP A 110 13.17 -11.81 10.03
C ASP A 110 13.38 -10.92 11.26
N ASN A 111 14.50 -10.19 11.35
CA ASN A 111 14.76 -9.20 12.39
C ASN A 111 13.74 -8.04 12.34
N ALA A 112 13.44 -7.48 11.17
CA ALA A 112 12.46 -6.42 11.02
C ALA A 112 11.06 -6.85 11.51
N VAL A 113 10.64 -8.07 11.17
CA VAL A 113 9.39 -8.65 11.65
C VAL A 113 9.41 -8.88 13.15
N SER A 114 10.51 -9.41 13.69
CA SER A 114 10.69 -9.66 15.14
C SER A 114 10.66 -8.35 15.94
N ASP A 115 11.33 -7.31 15.48
CA ASP A 115 11.34 -5.98 16.11
C ASP A 115 9.93 -5.36 16.14
N PHE A 116 9.15 -5.53 15.07
CA PHE A 116 7.75 -5.09 15.01
C PHE A 116 6.85 -5.94 15.91
N GLN A 117 6.99 -7.26 15.90
CA GLN A 117 6.21 -8.18 16.73
C GLN A 117 6.44 -8.01 18.23
N SER A 118 7.69 -7.76 18.63
CA SER A 118 8.06 -7.52 20.04
C SER A 118 7.67 -6.12 20.54
N GLY A 119 7.25 -5.21 19.64
CA GLY A 119 6.96 -3.82 19.98
C GLY A 119 8.20 -2.94 20.14
N LYS A 120 9.40 -3.44 19.79
CA LYS A 120 10.65 -2.64 19.79
C LYS A 120 10.56 -1.49 18.78
N VAL A 121 9.86 -1.70 17.65
CA VAL A 121 9.44 -0.66 16.72
C VAL A 121 7.92 -0.71 16.55
N GLY A 122 7.31 0.46 16.49
CA GLY A 122 5.85 0.58 16.34
C GLY A 122 5.39 0.66 14.90
N ILE A 123 6.31 0.80 13.94
CA ILE A 123 6.00 1.01 12.52
C ILE A 123 6.84 0.05 11.68
N VAL A 124 6.20 -0.57 10.67
CA VAL A 124 6.89 -1.34 9.62
C VAL A 124 6.42 -0.88 8.24
N LEU A 125 7.38 -0.57 7.36
CA LEU A 125 7.15 -0.16 5.98
C LEU A 125 7.42 -1.35 5.06
N CYS A 126 6.40 -1.76 4.29
CA CYS A 126 6.43 -2.95 3.46
C CYS A 126 6.25 -2.62 1.98
N ASN A 127 7.09 -3.16 1.12
CA ASN A 127 6.79 -3.23 -0.30
C ASN A 127 5.81 -4.39 -0.56
N ILE A 128 4.69 -4.12 -1.26
CA ILE A 128 3.63 -5.12 -1.51
C ILE A 128 4.18 -6.33 -2.26
N ALA A 129 4.99 -6.11 -3.29
CA ALA A 129 5.58 -7.20 -4.08
C ALA A 129 6.57 -8.05 -3.25
N ALA A 130 7.33 -7.43 -2.35
CA ALA A 130 8.25 -8.12 -1.45
C ALA A 130 7.55 -8.72 -0.24
N GLY A 131 6.48 -8.09 0.25
CA GLY A 131 5.64 -8.56 1.35
C GLY A 131 4.83 -9.83 1.00
N GLY A 132 4.76 -10.21 -0.29
CA GLY A 132 4.23 -11.50 -0.74
C GLY A 132 4.98 -12.71 -0.17
N VAL A 133 6.18 -12.52 0.38
CA VAL A 133 7.01 -13.59 0.95
C VAL A 133 6.77 -13.73 2.46
N GLY A 134 5.67 -14.40 2.83
CA GLY A 134 5.56 -15.11 4.11
C GLY A 134 5.60 -14.36 5.44
N VAL A 135 5.68 -13.03 5.47
CA VAL A 135 5.74 -12.27 6.73
C VAL A 135 4.41 -12.29 7.50
N SER A 136 4.48 -12.36 8.81
CA SER A 136 3.33 -12.29 9.71
C SER A 136 3.45 -11.05 10.58
N LEU A 137 2.49 -10.14 10.48
CA LEU A 137 2.49 -8.86 11.18
C LEU A 137 1.30 -8.70 12.14
N HIS A 138 0.49 -9.77 12.31
CA HIS A 138 -0.61 -9.80 13.26
C HIS A 138 -0.09 -9.69 14.70
N ASP A 139 -0.90 -9.20 15.61
CA ASP A 139 -0.51 -9.10 17.02
C ASP A 139 -0.52 -10.48 17.68
N THR A 140 0.64 -10.92 18.13
CA THR A 140 0.83 -12.20 18.82
C THR A 140 0.83 -12.07 20.36
N THR A 141 0.90 -10.84 20.86
CA THR A 141 1.07 -10.57 22.29
C THR A 141 -0.17 -9.99 22.95
N GLY A 142 -1.01 -9.28 22.20
CA GLY A 142 -2.15 -8.51 22.72
C GLY A 142 -1.77 -7.10 23.20
N ASN A 143 -0.52 -6.69 22.98
CA ASN A 143 0.00 -5.43 23.54
C ASN A 143 -0.31 -4.20 22.68
N ALA A 144 -0.54 -4.37 21.38
CA ALA A 144 -0.81 -3.26 20.50
C ALA A 144 -1.74 -3.70 19.33
N PRO A 145 -2.95 -3.15 19.25
CA PRO A 145 -3.81 -3.35 18.07
C PRO A 145 -3.08 -2.97 16.79
N ARG A 146 -3.41 -3.64 15.69
CA ARG A 146 -2.75 -3.44 14.40
C ARG A 146 -3.57 -2.55 13.48
N VAL A 147 -2.92 -1.54 12.92
CA VAL A 147 -3.46 -0.74 11.82
C VAL A 147 -2.62 -1.03 10.58
N ALA A 148 -3.26 -1.43 9.50
CA ALA A 148 -2.62 -1.54 8.19
C ALA A 148 -3.08 -0.39 7.29
N LEU A 149 -2.13 0.35 6.73
CA LEU A 149 -2.36 1.36 5.70
C LEU A 149 -1.90 0.79 4.36
N ILE A 150 -2.82 0.65 3.40
CA ILE A 150 -2.59 -0.14 2.19
C ILE A 150 -2.82 0.71 0.95
N SER A 151 -1.82 0.84 0.10
CA SER A 151 -1.96 1.42 -1.23
C SER A 151 -2.53 0.38 -2.21
N PRO A 152 -3.51 0.74 -3.07
CA PRO A 152 -4.08 -0.20 -4.03
C PRO A 152 -3.03 -0.77 -4.98
N THR A 153 -3.17 -2.05 -5.34
CA THR A 153 -2.34 -2.71 -6.35
C THR A 153 -3.21 -3.40 -7.40
N TYR A 154 -2.73 -3.51 -8.64
CA TYR A 154 -3.45 -4.20 -9.72
C TYR A 154 -3.49 -5.72 -9.55
N ASN A 155 -2.51 -6.28 -8.84
CA ASN A 155 -2.43 -7.71 -8.61
C ASN A 155 -3.38 -8.12 -7.48
N ALA A 156 -4.51 -8.71 -7.83
CA ALA A 156 -5.50 -9.17 -6.86
C ALA A 156 -4.91 -10.18 -5.85
N LYS A 157 -4.00 -11.06 -6.29
CA LYS A 157 -3.32 -12.02 -5.41
C LYS A 157 -2.48 -11.30 -4.36
N ASP A 158 -1.68 -10.31 -4.79
CA ASP A 158 -0.82 -9.54 -3.87
C ASP A 158 -1.67 -8.73 -2.90
N PHE A 159 -2.79 -8.16 -3.38
CA PHE A 159 -3.72 -7.41 -2.55
C PHE A 159 -4.33 -8.31 -1.45
N HIS A 160 -4.91 -9.45 -1.81
CA HIS A 160 -5.47 -10.39 -0.84
C HIS A 160 -4.42 -10.95 0.12
N GLN A 161 -3.21 -11.21 -0.37
CA GLN A 161 -2.12 -11.63 0.50
C GLN A 161 -1.74 -10.53 1.50
N THR A 162 -1.73 -9.26 1.09
CA THR A 162 -1.45 -8.12 1.97
C THR A 162 -2.48 -8.02 3.09
N LEU A 163 -3.77 -8.14 2.78
CA LEU A 163 -4.84 -8.15 3.78
C LEU A 163 -4.63 -9.25 4.83
N GLY A 164 -4.18 -10.44 4.43
CA GLY A 164 -3.89 -11.55 5.33
C GLY A 164 -2.60 -11.44 6.14
N ARG A 165 -1.80 -10.35 6.02
CA ARG A 165 -0.53 -10.22 6.76
C ARG A 165 -0.70 -9.73 8.19
N VAL A 166 -1.65 -8.84 8.40
CA VAL A 166 -1.91 -8.23 9.71
C VAL A 166 -3.09 -8.86 10.43
N ASP A 167 -3.92 -9.61 9.70
CA ASP A 167 -5.06 -10.36 10.24
C ASP A 167 -4.87 -11.85 9.99
N ARG A 168 -4.64 -12.60 11.07
CA ARG A 168 -4.45 -14.06 11.01
C ARG A 168 -5.12 -14.75 12.19
N ILE A 169 -5.45 -16.02 12.00
CA ILE A 169 -5.89 -16.90 13.09
C ILE A 169 -4.81 -16.89 14.19
N GLY A 170 -5.23 -16.59 15.41
CA GLY A 170 -4.32 -16.45 16.56
C GLY A 170 -3.92 -15.01 16.86
N GLY A 171 -4.36 -14.02 16.09
CA GLY A 171 -4.25 -12.60 16.43
C GLY A 171 -4.97 -12.31 17.76
N LYS A 172 -4.29 -11.57 18.67
CA LYS A 172 -4.77 -11.30 20.03
C LYS A 172 -5.42 -9.93 20.21
N SER A 173 -5.33 -9.06 19.20
CA SER A 173 -5.97 -7.75 19.18
C SER A 173 -6.78 -7.52 17.91
N GLU A 174 -7.63 -6.50 17.92
CA GLU A 174 -8.33 -6.06 16.72
C GLU A 174 -7.35 -5.53 15.66
N THR A 175 -7.72 -5.74 14.40
CA THR A 175 -6.99 -5.22 13.26
C THR A 175 -7.90 -4.33 12.42
N ILE A 176 -7.42 -3.12 12.13
CA ILE A 176 -8.05 -2.18 11.20
C ILE A 176 -7.19 -2.12 9.96
N GLN A 177 -7.79 -2.37 8.80
CA GLN A 177 -7.12 -2.28 7.51
C GLN A 177 -7.74 -1.13 6.70
N ARG A 178 -6.94 -0.12 6.38
CA ARG A 178 -7.35 1.08 5.68
C ARG A 178 -6.75 1.09 4.28
N ILE A 179 -7.58 1.06 3.25
CA ILE A 179 -7.18 1.11 1.85
C ILE A 179 -7.26 2.56 1.39
N LEU A 180 -6.11 3.18 1.10
CA LEU A 180 -6.01 4.58 0.73
C LEU A 180 -6.14 4.74 -0.78
N VAL A 181 -7.26 5.31 -1.22
CA VAL A 181 -7.61 5.44 -2.64
C VAL A 181 -7.59 6.91 -3.05
N ALA A 182 -6.76 7.26 -4.01
CA ALA A 182 -6.81 8.56 -4.66
C ALA A 182 -8.13 8.68 -5.46
N GLU A 183 -9.02 9.59 -5.05
CA GLU A 183 -10.28 9.86 -5.78
C GLU A 183 -9.98 10.42 -7.18
N GLU A 184 -10.90 10.18 -8.11
CA GLU A 184 -10.80 10.65 -9.50
C GLU A 184 -9.48 10.22 -10.18
N SER A 185 -8.97 9.04 -9.84
CA SER A 185 -7.75 8.47 -10.39
C SER A 185 -7.94 7.02 -10.83
N ILE A 186 -6.89 6.47 -11.43
CA ILE A 186 -6.83 5.06 -11.81
C ILE A 186 -7.04 4.11 -10.62
N GLU A 187 -6.70 4.52 -9.39
CA GLU A 187 -6.87 3.70 -8.18
C GLU A 187 -8.34 3.39 -7.91
N THR A 188 -9.26 4.30 -8.23
CA THR A 188 -10.70 4.06 -8.12
C THR A 188 -11.16 2.88 -8.98
N LYS A 189 -10.62 2.77 -10.22
CA LYS A 189 -10.90 1.64 -11.12
C LYS A 189 -10.29 0.34 -10.59
N ILE A 190 -9.05 0.41 -10.06
CA ILE A 190 -8.36 -0.73 -9.46
C ILE A 190 -9.19 -1.32 -8.32
N VAL A 191 -9.57 -0.50 -7.34
CA VAL A 191 -10.31 -0.96 -6.16
C VAL A 191 -11.68 -1.53 -6.54
N LYS A 192 -12.42 -0.89 -7.44
CA LYS A 192 -13.67 -1.44 -7.96
C LYS A 192 -13.49 -2.83 -8.58
N SER A 193 -12.46 -3.02 -9.41
CA SER A 193 -12.16 -4.31 -10.02
C SER A 193 -11.77 -5.39 -9.00
N MET A 194 -11.13 -5.01 -7.89
CA MET A 194 -10.72 -5.92 -6.83
C MET A 194 -11.88 -6.37 -5.94
N MET A 195 -12.82 -5.47 -5.65
CA MET A 195 -13.96 -5.76 -4.79
C MET A 195 -15.09 -6.54 -5.50
N THR A 196 -15.05 -6.65 -6.83
CA THR A 196 -16.08 -7.33 -7.64
C THR A 196 -15.71 -8.79 -7.97
N LYS A 197 -14.51 -9.24 -7.62
CA LYS A 197 -14.00 -10.61 -7.80
C LYS A 197 -13.93 -11.36 -6.49
#